data_8443c5dee14f4af056f672afbe540c8d
#
_entry.id   8443c5dee14f4af056f672afbe540c8d
#
_cell.length_a   1.000
_cell.length_b   1.000
_cell.length_c   1.000
_cell.angle_alpha   90.00
_cell.angle_beta   90.00
_cell.angle_gamma   90.00
#
_symmetry.space_group_name_H-M   'P 1'
#
loop_
_entity.id
_entity.type
_entity.pdbx_description
1 polymer ?
#
loop_
_entity_poly.entity_id
_entity_poly.type
_entity_poly.pdbx_seq_one_letter_code
_entity_poly.pdbx_strand_id
1 'polypeptide(L)'
;YILMCGTGVGFSVEYKYVNKLPAVPDTLEKSDSVIVVEDSKQGWAKAYRELLAMLWAGQIPAIDVSKVRPSGARLKTMGGRSSGPQPLVNLIDFTIKVFKGAIGRQLKPIEAHDIMCKIGEVVVVGGVRRSAMISLSNINDIEMAAAKSGNWWEQNSQRALSNNSVAYSRKPEMAQFIAEWKNLYDSKSGERGIYLSLIHISEPTRQEA
;
A
#
# COMPACT_ATOMS: atom_id res chain seq x y z
N TYR A 1 2.15 6.34 -8.92
CA TYR A 1 1.95 6.93 -10.26
C TYR A 1 0.81 6.24 -11.02
N ILE A 2 0.83 4.91 -11.14
CA ILE A 2 -0.18 4.12 -11.89
C ILE A 2 -1.60 4.40 -11.37
N LEU A 3 -1.82 4.38 -10.06
CA LEU A 3 -3.10 4.73 -9.44
C LEU A 3 -3.57 6.14 -9.84
N MET A 4 -2.65 7.09 -9.94
CA MET A 4 -2.96 8.46 -10.38
C MET A 4 -3.41 8.55 -11.84
N CYS A 5 -3.21 7.49 -12.63
CA CYS A 5 -3.74 7.37 -13.98
C CYS A 5 -5.19 6.82 -14.01
N GLY A 6 -5.78 6.52 -12.86
CA GLY A 6 -7.16 6.03 -12.76
C GLY A 6 -7.33 4.56 -13.09
N THR A 7 -6.28 3.75 -12.92
CA THR A 7 -6.30 2.31 -13.18
C THR A 7 -6.40 1.51 -11.89
N GLY A 8 -6.76 0.23 -11.99
CA GLY A 8 -6.61 -0.75 -10.91
C GLY A 8 -5.15 -1.19 -10.76
N VAL A 9 -4.72 -1.44 -9.52
CA VAL A 9 -3.37 -1.92 -9.19
C VAL A 9 -3.46 -3.15 -8.32
N GLY A 10 -2.83 -4.25 -8.77
CA GLY A 10 -2.55 -5.41 -7.92
C GLY A 10 -1.16 -5.27 -7.29
N PHE A 11 -1.05 -5.57 -6.00
CA PHE A 11 0.22 -5.67 -5.30
C PHE A 11 0.25 -6.88 -4.38
N SER A 12 1.45 -7.37 -4.11
CA SER A 12 1.64 -8.53 -3.24
C SER A 12 2.43 -8.16 -2.00
N VAL A 13 1.90 -8.55 -0.85
CA VAL A 13 2.58 -8.50 0.45
C VAL A 13 2.93 -9.90 0.95
N GLU A 14 3.00 -10.87 0.03
CA GLU A 14 3.48 -12.21 0.37
C GLU A 14 4.92 -12.17 0.91
N TYR A 15 5.25 -13.05 1.83
CA TYR A 15 6.57 -13.12 2.46
C TYR A 15 7.72 -13.18 1.45
N LYS A 16 7.55 -13.87 0.31
CA LYS A 16 8.56 -13.96 -0.76
C LYS A 16 8.96 -12.60 -1.37
N TYR A 17 8.11 -11.57 -1.20
CA TYR A 17 8.39 -10.21 -1.66
C TYR A 17 8.79 -9.30 -0.50
N VAL A 18 8.02 -9.30 0.59
CA VAL A 18 8.27 -8.42 1.73
C VAL A 18 9.62 -8.73 2.39
N ASN A 19 9.99 -10.02 2.49
CA ASN A 19 11.29 -10.41 3.05
C ASN A 19 12.51 -10.05 2.16
N LYS A 20 12.26 -9.50 0.96
CA LYS A 20 13.34 -8.92 0.12
C LYS A 20 13.60 -7.45 0.42
N LEU A 21 12.71 -6.80 1.16
CA LEU A 21 12.93 -5.42 1.59
C LEU A 21 14.06 -5.37 2.60
N PRO A 22 14.88 -4.32 2.58
CA PRO A 22 15.92 -4.15 3.60
C PRO A 22 15.28 -4.03 4.99
N ALA A 23 16.03 -4.43 6.02
CA ALA A 23 15.64 -4.11 7.38
C ALA A 23 15.65 -2.59 7.59
N VAL A 24 14.75 -2.10 8.42
CA VAL A 24 14.78 -0.72 8.88
C VAL A 24 16.00 -0.57 9.81
N PRO A 25 16.82 0.46 9.67
CA PRO A 25 17.99 0.67 10.53
C PRO A 25 17.64 0.72 12.01
N ASP A 26 18.61 0.41 12.86
CA ASP A 26 18.46 0.42 14.32
C ASP A 26 18.19 1.82 14.88
N THR A 27 18.52 2.86 14.12
CA THR A 27 18.24 4.26 14.47
C THR A 27 17.61 4.99 13.30
N LEU A 28 16.68 5.88 13.62
CA LEU A 28 16.09 6.83 12.68
C LEU A 28 16.29 8.25 13.25
N GLU A 29 17.20 9.00 12.65
CA GLU A 29 17.56 10.32 13.11
C GLU A 29 17.06 11.41 12.17
N LYS A 30 16.74 12.57 12.73
CA LYS A 30 16.41 13.74 11.90
C LYS A 30 17.63 14.16 11.08
N SER A 31 17.41 14.39 9.79
CA SER A 31 18.42 14.88 8.87
C SER A 31 18.18 16.35 8.55
N ASP A 32 19.25 17.08 8.28
CA ASP A 32 19.18 18.47 7.77
C ASP A 32 18.73 18.52 6.29
N SER A 33 18.59 17.36 5.66
CA SER A 33 18.12 17.26 4.27
C SER A 33 16.66 17.67 4.16
N VAL A 34 16.33 18.41 3.11
CA VAL A 34 14.98 18.88 2.82
C VAL A 34 14.52 18.32 1.47
N ILE A 35 13.41 17.61 1.47
CA ILE A 35 12.74 17.17 0.24
C ILE A 35 11.74 18.25 -0.19
N VAL A 36 12.01 18.91 -1.30
CA VAL A 36 11.11 19.91 -1.89
C VAL A 36 10.11 19.22 -2.80
N VAL A 37 8.84 19.34 -2.49
CA VAL A 37 7.75 18.71 -3.26
C VAL A 37 7.29 19.63 -4.38
N GLU A 38 7.40 19.16 -5.62
CA GLU A 38 6.88 19.90 -6.78
C GLU A 38 5.38 19.68 -6.97
N ASP A 39 4.67 20.69 -7.49
CA ASP A 39 3.23 20.67 -7.73
C ASP A 39 2.86 19.87 -8.99
N SER A 40 3.19 18.59 -8.98
CA SER A 40 2.88 17.65 -10.06
C SER A 40 2.77 16.21 -9.54
N LYS A 41 2.06 15.34 -10.29
CA LYS A 41 1.97 13.90 -9.97
C LYS A 41 3.37 13.25 -9.89
N GLN A 42 4.25 13.60 -10.80
CA GLN A 42 5.63 13.13 -10.82
C GLN A 42 6.43 13.65 -9.62
N GLY A 43 6.24 14.93 -9.27
CA GLY A 43 6.90 15.55 -8.11
C GLY A 43 6.50 14.89 -6.80
N TRP A 44 5.22 14.58 -6.61
CA TRP A 44 4.75 13.85 -5.43
C TRP A 44 5.32 12.43 -5.36
N ALA A 45 5.31 11.71 -6.49
CA ALA A 45 5.87 10.35 -6.55
C ALA A 45 7.39 10.35 -6.31
N LYS A 46 8.11 11.34 -6.84
CA LYS A 46 9.56 11.52 -6.63
C LYS A 46 9.85 11.80 -5.16
N ALA A 47 9.18 12.78 -4.56
CA ALA A 47 9.36 13.14 -3.15
C ALA A 47 9.11 11.95 -2.21
N TYR A 48 8.05 11.17 -2.47
CA TYR A 48 7.75 10.00 -1.67
C TYR A 48 8.80 8.88 -1.84
N ARG A 49 9.33 8.70 -3.05
CA ARG A 49 10.42 7.76 -3.31
C ARG A 49 11.70 8.17 -2.59
N GLU A 50 12.03 9.45 -2.59
CA GLU A 50 13.18 10.00 -1.86
C GLU A 50 13.02 9.81 -0.35
N LEU A 51 11.82 10.07 0.20
CA LEU A 51 11.50 9.77 1.60
C LEU A 51 11.80 8.32 1.95
N LEU A 52 11.29 7.36 1.18
CA LEU A 52 11.52 5.94 1.44
C LEU A 52 13.00 5.58 1.41
N ALA A 53 13.76 6.10 0.44
CA ALA A 53 15.20 5.88 0.35
C ALA A 53 15.94 6.41 1.58
N MET A 54 15.56 7.59 2.06
CA MET A 54 16.15 8.20 3.26
C MET A 54 15.78 7.45 4.54
N LEU A 55 14.55 6.98 4.66
CA LEU A 55 14.12 6.17 5.82
C LEU A 55 14.92 4.85 5.89
N TRP A 56 15.17 4.19 4.76
CA TRP A 56 16.04 3.01 4.73
C TRP A 56 17.53 3.33 4.92
N ALA A 57 17.92 4.58 4.76
CA ALA A 57 19.25 5.06 5.14
C ALA A 57 19.34 5.54 6.61
N GLY A 58 18.27 5.38 7.40
CA GLY A 58 18.23 5.80 8.80
C GLY A 58 17.96 7.30 9.01
N GLN A 59 17.49 8.00 7.98
CA GLN A 59 17.33 9.45 8.01
C GLN A 59 15.86 9.87 7.86
N ILE A 60 15.43 10.83 8.67
CA ILE A 60 14.11 11.46 8.57
C ILE A 60 14.32 12.89 8.03
N PRO A 61 14.03 13.15 6.74
CA PRO A 61 14.19 14.48 6.14
C PRO A 61 13.09 15.44 6.57
N ALA A 62 13.36 16.74 6.47
CA ALA A 62 12.32 17.74 6.45
C ALA A 62 11.60 17.76 5.08
N ILE A 63 10.33 18.13 5.08
CA ILE A 63 9.51 18.15 3.86
C ILE A 63 9.05 19.58 3.61
N ASP A 64 9.41 20.11 2.44
CA ASP A 64 8.96 21.43 1.99
C ASP A 64 7.86 21.28 0.92
N VAL A 65 6.65 21.66 1.29
CA VAL A 65 5.46 21.65 0.42
C VAL A 65 5.08 23.03 -0.09
N SER A 66 5.93 24.05 0.09
CA SER A 66 5.63 25.45 -0.24
C SER A 66 5.30 25.67 -1.72
N LYS A 67 5.83 24.82 -2.61
CA LYS A 67 5.56 24.85 -4.05
C LYS A 67 4.23 24.19 -4.43
N VAL A 68 3.62 23.40 -3.54
CA VAL A 68 2.36 22.71 -3.82
C VAL A 68 1.20 23.70 -3.72
N ARG A 69 0.33 23.72 -4.74
CA ARG A 69 -0.85 24.59 -4.75
C ARG A 69 -1.73 24.35 -3.53
N PRO A 70 -2.37 25.41 -3.00
CA PRO A 70 -3.22 25.30 -1.83
C PRO A 70 -4.51 24.51 -2.13
N SER A 71 -5.16 24.05 -1.06
CA SER A 71 -6.48 23.44 -1.14
C SER A 71 -7.49 24.42 -1.77
N GLY A 72 -8.39 23.88 -2.60
CA GLY A 72 -9.40 24.68 -3.31
C GLY A 72 -8.92 25.31 -4.63
N ALA A 73 -7.62 25.36 -4.92
CA ALA A 73 -7.11 25.86 -6.19
C ALA A 73 -7.63 25.03 -7.38
N ARG A 74 -7.90 25.71 -8.50
CA ARG A 74 -8.46 25.06 -9.70
C ARG A 74 -7.44 24.14 -10.37
N LEU A 75 -7.85 22.92 -10.70
CA LEU A 75 -7.02 21.97 -11.46
C LEU A 75 -7.07 22.31 -12.96
N LYS A 76 -5.88 22.35 -13.60
CA LYS A 76 -5.79 22.76 -15.01
C LYS A 76 -6.26 21.69 -16.00
N THR A 77 -6.13 20.41 -15.65
CA THR A 77 -6.24 19.30 -16.63
C THR A 77 -7.45 18.38 -16.44
N MET A 78 -8.04 18.30 -15.25
CA MET A 78 -9.10 17.31 -14.97
C MET A 78 -10.42 17.91 -14.51
N GLY A 79 -10.51 19.24 -14.46
CA GLY A 79 -11.64 19.93 -13.78
C GLY A 79 -11.68 19.54 -12.29
N GLY A 80 -12.12 20.43 -11.44
CA GLY A 80 -12.18 20.21 -10.01
C GLY A 80 -11.21 21.09 -9.24
N ARG A 81 -11.08 20.80 -7.94
CA ARG A 81 -10.27 21.60 -7.01
C ARG A 81 -9.17 20.75 -6.37
N SER A 82 -8.04 21.36 -6.09
CA SER A 82 -6.91 20.74 -5.38
C SER A 82 -7.30 20.40 -3.96
N SER A 83 -6.81 19.24 -3.48
CA SER A 83 -6.83 18.87 -2.06
C SER A 83 -5.77 19.59 -1.21
N GLY A 84 -4.84 20.31 -1.86
CA GLY A 84 -3.67 20.86 -1.21
C GLY A 84 -2.63 19.81 -0.83
N PRO A 85 -1.57 20.19 -0.10
CA PRO A 85 -0.49 19.29 0.27
C PRO A 85 -0.82 18.30 1.40
N GLN A 86 -1.87 18.56 2.18
CA GLN A 86 -2.15 17.81 3.41
C GLN A 86 -2.25 16.29 3.23
N PRO A 87 -2.88 15.74 2.17
CA PRO A 87 -2.93 14.29 1.97
C PRO A 87 -1.53 13.67 1.84
N LEU A 88 -0.60 14.35 1.16
CA LEU A 88 0.77 13.89 1.04
C LEU A 88 1.52 13.97 2.37
N VAL A 89 1.34 15.04 3.13
CA VAL A 89 1.93 15.18 4.48
C VAL A 89 1.44 14.05 5.38
N ASN A 90 0.13 13.78 5.38
CA ASN A 90 -0.44 12.68 6.17
C ASN A 90 0.13 11.30 5.77
N LEU A 91 0.39 11.06 4.47
CA LEU A 91 1.04 9.84 4.00
C LEU A 91 2.48 9.75 4.52
N ILE A 92 3.22 10.85 4.46
CA ILE A 92 4.61 10.93 4.93
C ILE A 92 4.68 10.64 6.42
N ASP A 93 3.87 11.31 7.22
CA ASP A 93 3.82 11.12 8.69
C ASP A 93 3.43 9.68 9.05
N PHE A 94 2.45 9.12 8.35
CA PHE A 94 2.05 7.73 8.51
C PHE A 94 3.21 6.77 8.21
N THR A 95 3.92 6.99 7.11
CA THR A 95 5.06 6.16 6.71
C THR A 95 6.19 6.23 7.73
N ILE A 96 6.55 7.43 8.19
CA ILE A 96 7.56 7.62 9.24
C ILE A 96 7.16 6.89 10.53
N LYS A 97 5.87 6.94 10.91
CA LYS A 97 5.35 6.23 12.07
C LYS A 97 5.51 4.71 11.93
N VAL A 98 5.21 4.16 10.76
CA VAL A 98 5.38 2.73 10.48
C VAL A 98 6.85 2.33 10.56
N PHE A 99 7.74 3.10 9.95
CA PHE A 99 9.18 2.84 10.00
C PHE A 99 9.73 2.91 11.44
N LYS A 100 9.30 3.87 12.24
CA LYS A 100 9.66 3.95 13.67
C LYS A 100 9.22 2.71 14.45
N GLY A 101 8.06 2.13 14.11
CA GLY A 101 7.58 0.88 14.71
C GLY A 101 8.33 -0.37 14.23
N ALA A 102 9.11 -0.26 13.15
CA ALA A 102 9.84 -1.35 12.53
C ALA A 102 11.37 -1.27 12.73
N ILE A 103 11.86 -0.36 13.56
CA ILE A 103 13.30 -0.19 13.85
C ILE A 103 13.94 -1.54 14.17
N GLY A 104 15.11 -1.83 13.56
CA GLY A 104 15.89 -3.04 13.76
C GLY A 104 15.33 -4.31 13.11
N ARG A 105 14.24 -4.24 12.35
CA ARG A 105 13.62 -5.39 11.66
C ARG A 105 13.10 -5.02 10.28
N GLN A 106 12.74 -6.02 9.52
CA GLN A 106 12.01 -5.80 8.26
C GLN A 106 10.55 -5.40 8.54
N LEU A 107 9.95 -4.70 7.58
CA LEU A 107 8.52 -4.44 7.59
C LEU A 107 7.74 -5.76 7.55
N LYS A 108 6.65 -5.83 8.30
CA LYS A 108 5.69 -6.92 8.20
C LYS A 108 4.80 -6.76 6.96
N PRO A 109 4.19 -7.85 6.44
CA PRO A 109 3.20 -7.78 5.37
C PRO A 109 2.09 -6.76 5.63
N ILE A 110 1.53 -6.75 6.84
CA ILE A 110 0.46 -5.81 7.21
C ILE A 110 0.93 -4.35 7.20
N GLU A 111 2.17 -4.07 7.59
CA GLU A 111 2.74 -2.71 7.56
C GLU A 111 2.96 -2.23 6.13
N ALA A 112 3.49 -3.10 5.26
CA ALA A 112 3.63 -2.81 3.83
C ALA A 112 2.25 -2.61 3.16
N HIS A 113 1.26 -3.44 3.51
CA HIS A 113 -0.12 -3.30 3.07
C HIS A 113 -0.72 -1.94 3.46
N ASP A 114 -0.56 -1.53 4.72
CA ASP A 114 -1.13 -0.29 5.24
C ASP A 114 -0.49 0.94 4.56
N ILE A 115 0.81 0.91 4.27
CA ILE A 115 1.48 1.95 3.48
C ILE A 115 0.87 2.03 2.06
N MET A 116 0.68 0.89 1.39
CA MET A 116 0.07 0.88 0.04
C MET A 116 -1.36 1.40 0.07
N CYS A 117 -2.16 1.03 1.07
CA CYS A 117 -3.50 1.56 1.26
C CYS A 117 -3.49 3.07 1.49
N LYS A 118 -2.54 3.58 2.28
CA LYS A 118 -2.38 5.02 2.54
C LYS A 118 -1.99 5.80 1.28
N ILE A 119 -1.18 5.22 0.39
CA ILE A 119 -0.93 5.78 -0.95
C ILE A 119 -2.24 5.87 -1.75
N GLY A 120 -3.07 4.83 -1.71
CA GLY A 120 -4.39 4.83 -2.37
C GLY A 120 -5.29 5.95 -1.88
N GLU A 121 -5.32 6.20 -0.57
CA GLU A 121 -6.08 7.30 0.04
C GLU A 121 -5.68 8.65 -0.55
N VAL A 122 -4.39 8.94 -0.67
CA VAL A 122 -3.88 10.18 -1.28
C VAL A 122 -4.37 10.36 -2.71
N VAL A 123 -4.38 9.27 -3.48
CA VAL A 123 -4.83 9.29 -4.89
C VAL A 123 -6.34 9.57 -4.99
N VAL A 124 -7.15 8.95 -4.14
CA VAL A 124 -8.61 9.16 -4.12
C VAL A 124 -8.96 10.58 -3.71
N VAL A 125 -8.33 11.11 -2.65
CA VAL A 125 -8.51 12.50 -2.20
C VAL A 125 -8.02 13.47 -3.28
N GLY A 126 -7.00 13.12 -4.05
CA GLY A 126 -6.51 13.87 -5.22
C GLY A 126 -7.47 13.92 -6.41
N GLY A 127 -8.68 13.36 -6.29
CA GLY A 127 -9.75 13.44 -7.29
C GLY A 127 -9.80 12.26 -8.27
N VAL A 128 -8.98 11.24 -8.12
CA VAL A 128 -9.02 10.03 -8.97
C VAL A 128 -10.01 9.02 -8.37
N ARG A 129 -11.28 9.19 -8.67
CA ARG A 129 -12.41 8.43 -8.07
C ARG A 129 -12.47 6.94 -8.46
N ARG A 130 -11.68 6.48 -9.43
CA ARG A 130 -11.76 5.11 -10.00
C ARG A 130 -10.51 4.28 -9.76
N SER A 131 -9.65 4.69 -8.84
CA SER A 131 -8.53 3.85 -8.44
C SER A 131 -9.03 2.72 -7.54
N ALA A 132 -8.67 1.49 -7.89
CA ALA A 132 -8.96 0.30 -7.10
C ALA A 132 -7.66 -0.47 -6.87
N MET A 133 -7.55 -1.12 -5.71
CA MET A 133 -6.39 -1.95 -5.40
C MET A 133 -6.83 -3.34 -4.99
N ILE A 134 -6.00 -4.33 -5.31
CA ILE A 134 -6.07 -5.67 -4.74
C ILE A 134 -4.74 -6.00 -4.07
N SER A 135 -4.80 -6.44 -2.82
CA SER A 135 -3.66 -6.90 -2.03
C SER A 135 -3.65 -8.41 -1.98
N LEU A 136 -2.52 -9.02 -2.30
CA LEU A 136 -2.32 -10.45 -2.23
C LEU A 136 -1.42 -10.81 -1.05
N SER A 137 -1.82 -11.79 -0.24
CA SER A 137 -1.09 -12.23 0.95
C SER A 137 -1.01 -13.76 1.04
N ASN A 138 -0.11 -14.26 1.89
CA ASN A 138 0.02 -15.69 2.13
C ASN A 138 -1.18 -16.24 2.92
N ILE A 139 -1.52 -17.51 2.68
CA ILE A 139 -2.62 -18.19 3.38
C ILE A 139 -2.40 -18.26 4.90
N ASN A 140 -1.16 -18.43 5.32
CA ASN A 140 -0.77 -18.55 6.73
C ASN A 140 -0.48 -17.19 7.41
N ASP A 141 -0.76 -16.07 6.75
CA ASP A 141 -0.61 -14.75 7.33
C ASP A 141 -1.86 -14.36 8.14
N ILE A 142 -1.76 -14.56 9.45
CA ILE A 142 -2.87 -14.32 10.39
C ILE A 142 -3.18 -12.81 10.52
N GLU A 143 -2.14 -11.94 10.48
CA GLU A 143 -2.35 -10.49 10.56
C GLU A 143 -3.11 -9.99 9.32
N MET A 144 -2.76 -10.48 8.13
CA MET A 144 -3.48 -10.15 6.90
C MET A 144 -4.88 -10.78 6.83
N ALA A 145 -5.08 -11.98 7.38
CA ALA A 145 -6.40 -12.60 7.48
C ALA A 145 -7.34 -11.77 8.37
N ALA A 146 -6.81 -11.18 9.44
CA ALA A 146 -7.56 -10.35 10.37
C ALA A 146 -7.55 -8.85 10.04
N ALA A 147 -6.94 -8.43 8.93
CA ALA A 147 -6.72 -7.02 8.61
C ALA A 147 -7.99 -6.15 8.61
N LYS A 148 -9.13 -6.74 8.26
CA LYS A 148 -10.45 -6.10 8.26
C LYS A 148 -11.43 -6.82 9.19
N SER A 149 -10.98 -7.26 10.35
CA SER A 149 -11.80 -7.83 11.40
C SER A 149 -12.16 -6.78 12.46
N GLY A 150 -13.30 -6.95 13.13
CA GLY A 150 -13.78 -6.02 14.15
C GLY A 150 -14.00 -4.61 13.60
N ASN A 151 -13.74 -3.61 14.43
CA ASN A 151 -13.93 -2.19 14.08
C ASN A 151 -12.68 -1.59 13.40
N TRP A 152 -12.12 -2.30 12.42
CA TRP A 152 -10.90 -1.89 11.73
C TRP A 152 -10.97 -0.49 11.11
N TRP A 153 -12.15 -0.03 10.71
CA TRP A 153 -12.36 1.29 10.09
C TRP A 153 -12.08 2.46 11.03
N GLU A 154 -12.15 2.27 12.35
CA GLU A 154 -11.86 3.33 13.32
C GLU A 154 -10.36 3.64 13.41
N GLN A 155 -9.52 2.61 13.34
CA GLN A 155 -8.06 2.74 13.51
C GLN A 155 -7.29 2.66 12.20
N ASN A 156 -7.81 1.95 11.20
CA ASN A 156 -7.13 1.62 9.96
C ASN A 156 -8.03 1.88 8.74
N SER A 157 -8.70 3.03 8.69
CA SER A 157 -9.64 3.41 7.64
C SER A 157 -9.05 3.34 6.22
N GLN A 158 -7.72 3.54 6.07
CA GLN A 158 -7.01 3.40 4.80
C GLN A 158 -7.18 2.00 4.17
N ARG A 159 -7.41 0.95 4.97
CA ARG A 159 -7.61 -0.43 4.47
C ARG A 159 -8.85 -0.57 3.58
N ALA A 160 -9.78 0.38 3.64
CA ALA A 160 -10.94 0.42 2.72
C ALA A 160 -10.53 0.57 1.25
N LEU A 161 -9.32 1.05 0.97
CA LEU A 161 -8.83 1.32 -0.39
C LEU A 161 -8.36 0.08 -1.15
N SER A 162 -8.25 -1.08 -0.49
CA SER A 162 -7.78 -2.30 -1.11
C SER A 162 -8.72 -3.47 -0.82
N ASN A 163 -9.03 -4.26 -1.84
CA ASN A 163 -9.59 -5.60 -1.63
C ASN A 163 -8.47 -6.55 -1.24
N ASN A 164 -8.64 -7.30 -0.17
CA ASN A 164 -7.64 -8.25 0.30
C ASN A 164 -7.99 -9.66 -0.18
N SER A 165 -6.98 -10.36 -0.69
CA SER A 165 -7.13 -11.75 -1.17
C SER A 165 -5.96 -12.61 -0.72
N VAL A 166 -6.25 -13.87 -0.44
CA VAL A 166 -5.23 -14.89 -0.26
C VAL A 166 -4.77 -15.40 -1.61
N ALA A 167 -3.45 -15.47 -1.82
CA ALA A 167 -2.87 -15.94 -3.08
C ALA A 167 -2.55 -17.45 -2.98
N TYR A 168 -3.17 -18.24 -3.86
CA TYR A 168 -2.83 -19.64 -4.06
C TYR A 168 -1.97 -19.77 -5.32
N SER A 169 -0.79 -20.38 -5.18
CA SER A 169 0.07 -20.76 -6.32
C SER A 169 -0.25 -22.16 -6.86
N ARG A 170 -1.04 -22.93 -6.14
CA ARG A 170 -1.52 -24.26 -6.49
C ARG A 170 -2.86 -24.51 -5.81
N LYS A 171 -3.57 -25.56 -6.23
CA LYS A 171 -4.80 -25.98 -5.54
C LYS A 171 -4.50 -26.24 -4.06
N PRO A 172 -5.18 -25.55 -3.13
CA PRO A 172 -4.96 -25.74 -1.70
C PRO A 172 -5.49 -27.10 -1.24
N GLU A 173 -4.98 -27.57 -0.10
CA GLU A 173 -5.58 -28.67 0.63
C GLU A 173 -7.00 -28.32 1.07
N MET A 174 -7.90 -29.30 1.07
CA MET A 174 -9.32 -29.08 1.39
C MET A 174 -9.51 -28.41 2.76
N ALA A 175 -8.74 -28.85 3.77
CA ALA A 175 -8.81 -28.27 5.11
C ALA A 175 -8.42 -26.80 5.14
N GLN A 176 -7.37 -26.42 4.42
CA GLN A 176 -6.93 -25.02 4.30
C GLN A 176 -7.98 -24.18 3.57
N PHE A 177 -8.54 -24.70 2.50
CA PHE A 177 -9.59 -24.01 1.75
C PHE A 177 -10.83 -23.76 2.60
N ILE A 178 -11.30 -24.78 3.34
CA ILE A 178 -12.48 -24.66 4.21
C ILE A 178 -12.21 -23.68 5.35
N ALA A 179 -11.01 -23.69 5.94
CA ALA A 179 -10.64 -22.73 6.99
C ALA A 179 -10.66 -21.28 6.48
N GLU A 180 -10.12 -21.03 5.29
CA GLU A 180 -10.14 -19.71 4.68
C GLU A 180 -11.54 -19.26 4.29
N TRP A 181 -12.34 -20.18 3.73
CA TRP A 181 -13.73 -19.93 3.40
C TRP A 181 -14.58 -19.61 4.65
N LYS A 182 -14.32 -20.32 5.75
CA LYS A 182 -14.97 -20.04 7.03
C LYS A 182 -14.59 -18.65 7.56
N ASN A 183 -13.31 -18.27 7.49
CA ASN A 183 -12.86 -16.93 7.87
C ASN A 183 -13.55 -15.84 7.04
N LEU A 184 -13.68 -16.05 5.73
CA LEU A 184 -14.39 -15.14 4.84
C LEU A 184 -15.87 -15.00 5.24
N TYR A 185 -16.53 -16.11 5.56
CA TYR A 185 -17.94 -16.13 6.01
C TYR A 185 -18.12 -15.44 7.37
N ASP A 186 -17.24 -15.74 8.34
CA ASP A 186 -17.32 -15.22 9.71
C ASP A 186 -16.98 -13.72 9.77
N SER A 187 -16.10 -13.23 8.90
CA SER A 187 -15.73 -11.81 8.82
C SER A 187 -16.89 -10.89 8.44
N LYS A 188 -17.91 -11.42 7.74
CA LYS A 188 -19.06 -10.68 7.18
C LYS A 188 -18.68 -9.46 6.32
N SER A 189 -17.39 -9.28 6.04
CA SER A 189 -16.86 -8.19 5.22
C SER A 189 -16.67 -8.59 3.74
N GLY A 190 -16.82 -9.89 3.41
CA GLY A 190 -16.52 -10.41 2.09
C GLY A 190 -15.01 -10.51 1.81
N GLU A 191 -14.18 -10.39 2.84
CA GLU A 191 -12.71 -10.45 2.77
C GLU A 191 -12.14 -11.40 3.84
N ARG A 192 -11.01 -12.05 3.57
CA ARG A 192 -10.19 -11.88 2.35
C ARG A 192 -10.68 -12.83 1.26
N GLY A 193 -10.68 -12.34 0.02
CA GLY A 193 -11.05 -13.11 -1.16
C GLY A 193 -10.03 -14.21 -1.48
N ILE A 194 -10.40 -15.12 -2.38
CA ILE A 194 -9.56 -16.22 -2.84
C ILE A 194 -9.03 -15.88 -4.24
N TYR A 195 -7.70 -15.86 -4.40
CA TYR A 195 -7.04 -15.61 -5.67
C TYR A 195 -6.17 -16.81 -6.04
N LEU A 196 -6.50 -17.48 -7.15
CA LEU A 196 -5.70 -18.56 -7.70
C LEU A 196 -4.82 -18.02 -8.83
N SER A 197 -3.50 -17.99 -8.62
CA SER A 197 -2.54 -17.60 -9.66
C SER A 197 -2.31 -18.78 -10.61
N LEU A 198 -2.75 -18.64 -11.85
CA LEU A 198 -2.57 -19.65 -12.91
C LEU A 198 -1.33 -19.40 -13.78
N ILE A 199 -0.50 -18.42 -13.45
CA ILE A 199 0.67 -18.04 -14.26
C ILE A 199 1.61 -19.24 -14.52
N HIS A 200 1.72 -20.15 -13.56
CA HIS A 200 2.57 -21.36 -13.71
C HIS A 200 1.88 -22.55 -14.40
N ILE A 201 0.58 -22.45 -14.70
CA ILE A 201 -0.19 -23.53 -15.34
C ILE A 201 -0.28 -23.33 -16.85
N SER A 202 -0.09 -22.10 -17.34
CA SER A 202 -0.25 -21.77 -18.78
C SER A 202 1.01 -21.91 -19.62
N GLU A 203 2.21 -22.01 -19.03
CA GLU A 203 3.45 -22.13 -19.79
C GLU A 203 3.70 -23.52 -20.40
N PRO A 204 3.40 -24.66 -19.74
CA PRO A 204 3.61 -25.97 -20.35
C PRO A 204 2.74 -26.24 -21.58
N THR A 205 1.53 -25.70 -21.61
CA THR A 205 0.58 -25.93 -22.72
C THR A 205 0.82 -25.06 -23.95
N ARG A 206 1.62 -24.01 -23.86
CA ARG A 206 2.00 -23.16 -25.02
C ARG A 206 3.15 -23.72 -25.84
N GLN A 207 3.91 -24.68 -25.31
CA GLN A 207 5.04 -25.30 -26.02
C GLN A 207 4.66 -26.58 -26.78
N GLU A 208 3.45 -27.10 -26.57
CA GLU A 208 2.97 -28.32 -27.23
C GLU A 208 1.92 -28.07 -28.35
N ALA A 209 1.67 -26.81 -28.68
CA ALA A 209 0.82 -26.37 -29.80
C ALA A 209 1.66 -25.61 -30.82
#